data_0500df0c02853ad35b4dc7f359ce50c5
#
_entry.id   0500df0c02853ad35b4dc7f359ce50c5
#
_cell.length_a   1.000
_cell.length_b   1.000
_cell.length_c   1.000
_cell.angle_alpha   90.00
_cell.angle_beta   90.00
_cell.angle_gamma   90.00
#
_symmetry.space_group_name_H-M   'P 1'
#
loop_
_entity.id
_entity.type
_entity.pdbx_description
1 polymer ?
#
loop_
_entity_poly.entity_id
_entity_poly.type
_entity_poly.pdbx_seq_one_letter_code
_entity_poly.pdbx_strand_id
1 'polypeptide(L)'
;MKYHEMTKNYFFREFEYGLSAEDTAKLCFKSVSVVKGWDKGKEIPRECKRLMRMAKGRELSSCTTWEQFKMHYNRMELPTGQLVTPQEILAGIALLEIEAVNDVKTLSKLL
;
A
#
# COMPACT_ATOMS: atom_id res chain seq x y z
N MET A 1 1.13 -19.17 -20.35
CA MET A 1 1.85 -18.17 -21.19
C MET A 1 3.36 -18.40 -21.05
N LYS A 2 4.06 -18.48 -22.17
CA LYS A 2 5.51 -18.64 -22.14
C LYS A 2 6.19 -17.34 -21.75
N TYR A 3 7.35 -17.41 -21.11
CA TYR A 3 8.07 -16.24 -20.60
C TYR A 3 8.27 -15.15 -21.65
N HIS A 4 8.67 -15.50 -22.87
CA HIS A 4 8.91 -14.52 -23.94
C HIS A 4 7.64 -13.87 -24.49
N GLU A 5 6.47 -14.40 -24.16
CA GLU A 5 5.17 -13.84 -24.55
C GLU A 5 4.60 -12.90 -23.49
N MET A 6 5.23 -12.85 -22.32
CA MET A 6 4.74 -12.03 -21.20
C MET A 6 5.06 -10.56 -21.42
N THR A 7 4.05 -9.72 -21.32
CA THR A 7 4.19 -8.27 -21.40
C THR A 7 4.53 -7.68 -20.04
N LYS A 8 5.00 -6.43 -20.01
CA LYS A 8 5.22 -5.69 -18.76
C LYS A 8 3.93 -5.60 -17.95
N ASN A 9 2.79 -5.41 -18.62
CA ASN A 9 1.48 -5.31 -17.97
C ASN A 9 1.08 -6.61 -17.30
N TYR A 10 1.34 -7.73 -17.95
CA TYR A 10 1.07 -9.05 -17.37
C TYR A 10 1.91 -9.27 -16.11
N PHE A 11 3.22 -8.96 -16.16
CA PHE A 11 4.09 -9.03 -14.99
C PHE A 11 3.61 -8.13 -13.86
N PHE A 12 3.21 -6.90 -14.18
CA PHE A 12 2.70 -5.94 -13.22
C PHE A 12 1.48 -6.50 -12.48
N ARG A 13 0.51 -7.05 -13.21
CA ARG A 13 -0.72 -7.58 -12.63
C ARG A 13 -0.49 -8.90 -11.88
N GLU A 14 0.08 -9.89 -12.56
CA GLU A 14 0.13 -11.27 -12.07
C GLU A 14 1.24 -11.48 -11.03
N PHE A 15 2.43 -11.01 -11.33
CA PHE A 15 3.60 -11.32 -10.49
C PHE A 15 3.91 -10.23 -9.48
N GLU A 16 3.85 -8.98 -9.86
CA GLU A 16 4.17 -7.89 -8.94
C GLU A 16 3.07 -7.65 -7.92
N TYR A 17 1.80 -7.70 -8.34
CA TYR A 17 0.67 -7.45 -7.46
C TYR A 17 -0.19 -8.67 -7.16
N GLY A 18 0.04 -9.80 -7.84
CA GLY A 18 -0.66 -11.05 -7.56
C GLY A 18 -2.17 -10.97 -7.75
N LEU A 19 -2.64 -10.17 -8.70
CA LEU A 19 -4.05 -9.97 -8.99
C LEU A 19 -4.49 -10.81 -10.18
N SER A 20 -5.54 -11.61 -10.02
CA SER A 20 -6.13 -12.33 -11.14
C SER A 20 -6.80 -11.36 -12.10
N ALA A 21 -7.07 -11.80 -13.34
CA ALA A 21 -7.77 -10.97 -14.31
C ALA A 21 -9.18 -10.61 -13.81
N GLU A 22 -9.86 -11.54 -13.17
CA GLU A 22 -11.20 -11.35 -12.61
C GLU A 22 -11.19 -10.34 -11.47
N ASP A 23 -10.25 -10.46 -10.53
CA ASP A 23 -10.12 -9.53 -9.41
C ASP A 23 -9.75 -8.13 -9.88
N THR A 24 -8.86 -8.04 -10.86
CA THR A 24 -8.47 -6.76 -11.47
C THR A 24 -9.66 -6.07 -12.14
N ALA A 25 -10.45 -6.84 -12.87
CA ALA A 25 -11.65 -6.32 -13.53
C ALA A 25 -12.64 -5.75 -12.51
N LYS A 26 -12.89 -6.45 -11.43
CA LYS A 26 -13.75 -5.97 -10.34
C LYS A 26 -13.20 -4.70 -9.69
N LEU A 27 -11.91 -4.71 -9.38
CA LEU A 27 -11.24 -3.59 -8.72
C LEU A 27 -11.30 -2.31 -9.57
N CYS A 28 -11.07 -2.45 -10.87
CA CYS A 28 -10.98 -1.33 -11.80
C CYS A 28 -12.30 -0.99 -12.48
N PHE A 29 -13.40 -1.69 -12.17
CA PHE A 29 -14.70 -1.50 -12.82
C PHE A 29 -14.62 -1.68 -14.33
N LYS A 30 -13.88 -2.69 -14.77
CA LYS A 30 -13.70 -3.03 -16.18
C LYS A 30 -14.16 -4.46 -16.43
N SER A 31 -14.27 -4.85 -17.70
CA SER A 31 -14.54 -6.24 -18.06
C SER A 31 -13.24 -7.06 -18.04
N VAL A 32 -13.37 -8.37 -17.87
CA VAL A 32 -12.23 -9.29 -17.95
C VAL A 32 -11.56 -9.18 -19.33
N SER A 33 -12.34 -8.98 -20.38
CA SER A 33 -11.83 -8.81 -21.74
C SER A 33 -10.89 -7.60 -21.86
N VAL A 34 -11.22 -6.49 -21.19
CA VAL A 34 -10.37 -5.29 -21.14
C VAL A 34 -9.05 -5.60 -20.43
N VAL A 35 -9.11 -6.29 -19.30
CA VAL A 35 -7.90 -6.67 -18.55
C VAL A 35 -7.01 -7.60 -19.37
N LYS A 36 -7.58 -8.57 -20.07
CA LYS A 36 -6.84 -9.43 -20.99
C LYS A 36 -6.18 -8.65 -22.14
N GLY A 37 -6.81 -7.57 -22.56
CA GLY A 37 -6.22 -6.64 -23.54
C GLY A 37 -4.96 -5.98 -22.98
N TRP A 38 -4.97 -5.58 -21.71
CA TRP A 38 -3.78 -5.04 -21.06
C TRP A 38 -2.65 -6.07 -21.03
N ASP A 39 -2.97 -7.34 -20.72
CA ASP A 39 -1.99 -8.42 -20.70
C ASP A 39 -1.32 -8.61 -22.07
N LYS A 40 -2.00 -8.24 -23.14
CA LYS A 40 -1.47 -8.29 -24.53
C LYS A 40 -0.70 -7.04 -24.93
N GLY A 41 -0.60 -6.06 -24.04
CA GLY A 41 0.21 -4.87 -24.28
C GLY A 41 -0.56 -3.55 -24.41
N LYS A 42 -1.87 -3.55 -24.33
CA LYS A 42 -2.64 -2.30 -24.30
C LYS A 42 -2.34 -1.57 -22.99
N GLU A 43 -2.29 -0.24 -23.06
CA GLU A 43 -1.95 0.57 -21.90
C GLU A 43 -2.99 0.46 -20.79
N ILE A 44 -2.51 0.24 -19.55
CA ILE A 44 -3.38 0.25 -18.37
C ILE A 44 -3.59 1.71 -17.97
N PRO A 45 -4.85 2.16 -17.78
CA PRO A 45 -5.11 3.52 -17.30
C PRO A 45 -4.39 3.80 -15.98
N ARG A 46 -3.95 5.03 -15.78
CA ARG A 46 -3.19 5.43 -14.59
C ARG A 46 -3.98 5.19 -13.31
N GLU A 47 -5.27 5.50 -13.31
CA GLU A 47 -6.17 5.29 -12.18
C GLU A 47 -6.30 3.80 -11.83
N CYS A 48 -6.30 2.93 -12.82
CA CYS A 48 -6.36 1.49 -12.60
C CYS A 48 -5.06 0.97 -12.00
N LYS A 49 -3.91 1.46 -12.45
CA LYS A 49 -2.62 1.13 -11.85
C LYS A 49 -2.56 1.53 -10.38
N ARG A 50 -3.06 2.70 -10.04
CA ARG A 50 -3.12 3.18 -8.66
C ARG A 50 -4.01 2.30 -7.80
N LEU A 51 -5.20 1.94 -8.30
CA LEU A 51 -6.10 1.03 -7.60
C LEU A 51 -5.43 -0.32 -7.31
N MET A 52 -4.70 -0.85 -8.28
CA MET A 52 -3.98 -2.11 -8.13
C MET A 52 -2.87 -2.02 -7.07
N ARG A 53 -2.10 -0.93 -7.05
CA ARG A 53 -1.07 -0.70 -6.02
C ARG A 53 -1.68 -0.56 -4.64
N MET A 54 -2.77 0.22 -4.52
CA MET A 54 -3.46 0.43 -3.24
C MET A 54 -4.08 -0.86 -2.71
N ALA A 55 -4.66 -1.69 -3.59
CA ALA A 55 -5.25 -2.96 -3.20
C ALA A 55 -4.23 -3.92 -2.58
N LYS A 56 -2.96 -3.80 -2.94
CA LYS A 56 -1.87 -4.63 -2.38
C LYS A 56 -1.06 -3.90 -1.33
N GLY A 57 -1.53 -2.76 -0.86
CA GLY A 57 -0.85 -2.00 0.19
C GLY A 57 0.45 -1.34 -0.26
N ARG A 58 0.72 -1.29 -1.56
CA ARG A 58 1.93 -0.65 -2.09
C ARG A 58 1.83 0.86 -2.14
N GLU A 59 0.61 1.38 -2.07
CA GLU A 59 0.33 2.80 -2.02
C GLU A 59 -0.83 3.01 -1.05
N LEU A 60 -0.57 3.65 0.09
CA LEU A 60 -1.60 3.91 1.11
C LEU A 60 -2.42 5.16 0.79
N SER A 61 -1.80 6.13 0.14
CA SER A 61 -2.40 7.42 -0.14
C SER A 61 -1.67 8.07 -1.31
N SER A 62 -2.34 9.00 -1.99
CA SER A 62 -1.72 9.81 -3.03
C SER A 62 -0.82 10.92 -2.46
N CYS A 63 -0.86 11.15 -1.13
CA CYS A 63 -0.03 12.16 -0.47
C CYS A 63 1.41 11.67 -0.34
N THR A 64 2.36 12.55 -0.62
CA THR A 64 3.80 12.22 -0.59
C THR A 64 4.29 11.83 0.79
N THR A 65 3.63 12.31 1.85
CA THR A 65 3.96 11.96 3.24
C THR A 65 3.83 10.47 3.53
N TRP A 66 3.01 9.75 2.76
CA TRP A 66 2.79 8.31 2.92
C TRP A 66 3.53 7.46 1.89
N GLU A 67 4.34 8.07 1.05
CA GLU A 67 4.97 7.42 -0.10
C GLU A 67 5.83 6.22 0.28
N GLN A 68 6.51 6.28 1.41
CA GLN A 68 7.42 5.22 1.86
C GLN A 68 6.78 4.23 2.84
N PHE A 69 5.49 4.41 3.13
CA PHE A 69 4.74 3.49 4.00
C PHE A 69 4.01 2.47 3.13
N LYS A 70 4.04 1.20 3.52
CA LYS A 70 3.39 0.11 2.78
C LYS A 70 2.73 -0.86 3.75
N MET A 71 1.71 -1.57 3.27
CA MET A 71 1.10 -2.63 4.06
C MET A 71 1.62 -3.98 3.58
N HIS A 72 1.99 -4.82 4.54
CA HIS A 72 2.35 -6.22 4.32
C HIS A 72 1.39 -7.08 5.13
N TYR A 73 0.28 -7.45 4.53
CA TYR A 73 -0.80 -8.22 5.15
C TYR A 73 -1.38 -7.43 6.34
N ASN A 74 -1.05 -7.81 7.59
CA ASN A 74 -1.56 -7.15 8.79
C ASN A 74 -0.54 -6.25 9.49
N ARG A 75 0.59 -5.97 8.86
CA ARG A 75 1.66 -5.12 9.40
C ARG A 75 1.95 -3.98 8.44
N MET A 76 2.30 -2.84 8.99
CA MET A 76 2.72 -1.70 8.20
C MET A 76 4.24 -1.65 8.13
N GLU A 77 4.79 -1.52 6.93
CA GLU A 77 6.20 -1.26 6.74
C GLU A 77 6.46 0.24 6.82
N LEU A 78 7.33 0.63 7.74
CA LEU A 78 7.76 2.02 7.89
C LEU A 78 8.89 2.35 6.91
N PRO A 79 9.18 3.64 6.66
CA PRO A 79 10.31 4.04 5.81
C PRO A 79 11.65 3.44 6.24
N THR A 80 11.80 3.09 7.53
CA THR A 80 12.99 2.43 8.07
C THR A 80 13.10 0.95 7.68
N GLY A 81 12.07 0.38 7.07
CA GLY A 81 11.98 -1.04 6.78
C GLY A 81 11.39 -1.88 7.91
N GLN A 82 11.13 -1.28 9.06
CA GLN A 82 10.54 -1.97 10.21
C GLN A 82 9.06 -2.26 9.96
N LEU A 83 8.61 -3.45 10.34
CA LEU A 83 7.21 -3.85 10.27
C LEU A 83 6.58 -3.65 11.65
N VAL A 84 5.41 -3.00 11.69
CA VAL A 84 4.69 -2.72 12.92
C VAL A 84 3.26 -3.26 12.87
N THR A 85 2.77 -3.71 14.03
CA THR A 85 1.38 -4.15 14.21
C THR A 85 0.49 -2.98 14.61
N PRO A 86 -0.85 -3.09 14.47
CA PRO A 86 -1.75 -2.06 14.98
C PRO A 86 -1.57 -1.80 16.48
N GLN A 87 -1.34 -2.84 17.29
CA GLN A 87 -1.13 -2.70 18.72
C GLN A 87 0.13 -1.91 19.03
N GLU A 88 1.21 -2.15 18.29
CA GLU A 88 2.46 -1.41 18.47
C GLU A 88 2.26 0.07 18.15
N ILE A 89 1.49 0.39 17.10
CA ILE A 89 1.18 1.79 16.75
C ILE A 89 0.40 2.45 17.87
N LEU A 90 -0.66 1.80 18.36
CA LEU A 90 -1.50 2.32 19.44
C LEU A 90 -0.71 2.50 20.73
N ALA A 91 0.10 1.50 21.10
CA ALA A 91 0.94 1.56 22.29
C ALA A 91 1.97 2.69 22.20
N GLY A 92 2.59 2.86 21.02
CA GLY A 92 3.55 3.93 20.79
C GLY A 92 2.95 5.31 20.95
N ILE A 93 1.76 5.53 20.41
CA ILE A 93 1.03 6.80 20.55
C ILE A 93 0.68 7.05 22.02
N ALA A 94 0.19 6.03 22.73
CA ALA A 94 -0.15 6.14 24.15
C ALA A 94 1.08 6.52 24.99
N LEU A 95 2.23 5.90 24.72
CA LEU A 95 3.48 6.22 25.41
C LEU A 95 3.92 7.66 25.14
N LEU A 96 3.80 8.15 23.93
CA LEU A 96 4.13 9.53 23.58
C LEU A 96 3.21 10.52 24.32
N GLU A 97 1.93 10.21 24.45
CA GLU A 97 0.98 11.03 25.20
C GLU A 97 1.32 11.08 26.69
N ILE A 98 1.69 9.94 27.29
CA ILE A 98 2.12 9.86 28.68
C ILE A 98 3.38 10.71 28.92
N GLU A 99 4.37 10.62 28.02
CA GLU A 99 5.59 11.43 28.10
C GLU A 99 5.28 12.92 28.04
N ALA A 100 4.41 13.33 27.13
CA ALA A 100 4.00 14.72 27.00
C ALA A 100 3.35 15.25 28.26
N VAL A 101 2.49 14.46 28.90
CA VAL A 101 1.84 14.83 30.18
C VAL A 101 2.90 14.97 31.29
N ASN A 102 3.84 14.06 31.36
CA ASN A 102 4.92 14.09 32.35
C ASN A 102 5.82 15.32 32.15
N ASP A 103 6.13 15.67 30.93
CA ASP A 103 6.91 16.86 30.60
C ASP A 103 6.20 18.14 31.04
N VAL A 104 4.89 18.23 30.80
CA VAL A 104 4.08 19.38 31.22
C VAL A 104 4.07 19.49 32.75
N LYS A 105 3.91 18.38 33.47
CA LYS A 105 3.97 18.33 34.93
C LYS A 105 5.32 18.80 35.46
N THR A 106 6.39 18.34 34.84
CA THR A 106 7.75 18.71 35.19
C THR A 106 7.97 20.20 35.01
N LEU A 107 7.53 20.77 33.89
CA LEU A 107 7.61 22.20 33.61
C LEU A 107 6.84 22.99 34.63
N SER A 108 5.63 22.57 35.00
CA SER A 108 4.80 23.24 36.01
C SER A 108 5.49 23.28 37.36
N LYS A 109 6.24 22.25 37.76
CA LYS A 109 6.99 22.21 39.00
C LYS A 109 8.19 23.15 39.02
N LEU A 110 8.76 23.40 37.85
CA LEU A 110 9.93 24.28 37.71
C LEU A 110 9.56 25.77 37.66
N LEU A 111 8.29 26.04 37.31
CA LEU A 111 7.80 27.40 37.27
C LEU A 111 7.32 27.89 38.66
#